data_58a6f507303f787cc2632d7b6c104a33
#
_entry.id   58a6f507303f787cc2632d7b6c104a33
#
_cell.length_a   1.000
_cell.length_b   1.000
_cell.length_c   1.000
_cell.angle_alpha   90.00
_cell.angle_beta   90.00
_cell.angle_gamma   90.00
#
_symmetry.space_group_name_H-M   'P 1'
#
loop_
_entity.id
_entity.type
_entity.pdbx_description
1 polymer ?
#
loop_
_entity_poly.entity_id
_entity_poly.type
_entity_poly.pdbx_seq_one_letter_code
_entity_poly.pdbx_strand_id
1 'polypeptide(L)'
;AHCLVSAPTETGKTRRLLAPQAVLWNGPACVVSSKDDLMQLVMERRYGPRALIDLRPIKSPVYPHGVTALSFDPTVSIDSPAEALTVAETIMQMSTVGLGSGADQVSDGGIWESQAAGPLAAFLYAASPAASLNGNGLGMSWVLTAVDNIDPEKFDTPGWAQAAALCHK
;
A
#
# COMPACT_ATOMS: atom_id res chain seq x y z
N ALA A 1 0.87 -9.67 25.23
CA ALA A 1 1.76 -10.83 25.03
C ALA A 1 1.98 -11.06 23.55
N HIS A 2 3.21 -11.36 23.15
CA HIS A 2 3.57 -11.70 21.78
C HIS A 2 3.82 -13.20 21.67
N CYS A 3 3.39 -13.82 20.58
CA CYS A 3 3.61 -15.24 20.32
C CYS A 3 4.30 -15.41 18.97
N LEU A 4 5.46 -16.05 18.96
CA LEU A 4 6.19 -16.46 17.77
C LEU A 4 6.01 -17.95 17.56
N VAL A 5 5.57 -18.35 16.36
CA VAL A 5 5.42 -19.75 15.97
C VAL A 5 6.34 -20.06 14.82
N SER A 6 7.34 -20.91 15.08
CA SER A 6 8.27 -21.41 14.06
C SER A 6 8.08 -22.91 13.90
N ALA A 7 7.89 -23.36 12.67
CA ALA A 7 7.82 -24.77 12.32
C ALA A 7 8.02 -24.95 10.80
N PRO A 8 8.42 -26.13 10.30
CA PRO A 8 8.55 -26.40 8.88
C PRO A 8 7.28 -26.08 8.09
N THR A 9 7.41 -25.90 6.77
CA THR A 9 6.27 -25.76 5.88
C THR A 9 5.35 -26.98 5.96
N GLU A 10 4.05 -26.79 5.71
CA GLU A 10 3.02 -27.84 5.67
C GLU A 10 2.73 -28.59 6.99
N THR A 11 3.30 -28.16 8.10
CA THR A 11 3.00 -28.73 9.44
C THR A 11 1.64 -28.35 10.01
N GLY A 12 0.87 -27.56 9.28
CA GLY A 12 -0.48 -27.15 9.69
C GLY A 12 -0.53 -25.92 10.59
N LYS A 13 0.55 -25.11 10.69
CA LYS A 13 0.57 -23.87 11.49
C LYS A 13 -0.66 -22.98 11.26
N THR A 14 -0.96 -22.73 10.00
CA THR A 14 -2.10 -21.86 9.62
C THR A 14 -3.42 -22.46 10.07
N ARG A 15 -3.71 -23.70 9.70
CA ARG A 15 -5.02 -24.33 9.96
C ARG A 15 -5.25 -24.73 11.42
N ARG A 16 -4.20 -25.17 12.12
CA ARG A 16 -4.33 -25.73 13.48
C ARG A 16 -4.08 -24.71 14.58
N LEU A 17 -3.38 -23.61 14.27
CA LEU A 17 -3.02 -22.62 15.29
C LEU A 17 -3.50 -21.22 14.92
N LEU A 18 -3.03 -20.64 13.81
CA LEU A 18 -3.29 -19.24 13.49
C LEU A 18 -4.77 -18.96 13.17
N ALA A 19 -5.40 -19.79 12.35
CA ALA A 19 -6.81 -19.60 12.00
C ALA A 19 -7.75 -19.76 13.21
N PRO A 20 -7.63 -20.80 14.06
CA PRO A 20 -8.42 -20.89 15.30
C PRO A 20 -8.22 -19.71 16.23
N GLN A 21 -6.98 -19.25 16.43
CA GLN A 21 -6.71 -18.08 17.27
C GLN A 21 -7.37 -16.81 16.70
N ALA A 22 -7.24 -16.57 15.40
CA ALA A 22 -7.86 -15.42 14.76
C ALA A 22 -9.39 -15.45 14.80
N VAL A 23 -10.01 -16.63 14.72
CA VAL A 23 -11.46 -16.80 14.81
C VAL A 23 -11.96 -16.60 16.24
N LEU A 24 -11.26 -17.15 17.24
CA LEU A 24 -11.66 -17.10 18.65
C LEU A 24 -11.34 -15.77 19.33
N TRP A 25 -10.49 -14.94 18.71
CA TRP A 25 -10.16 -13.63 19.26
C TRP A 25 -11.33 -12.66 19.13
N ASN A 26 -11.84 -12.16 20.25
CA ASN A 26 -13.01 -11.25 20.29
C ASN A 26 -12.67 -9.77 19.99
N GLY A 27 -11.40 -9.39 19.99
CA GLY A 27 -10.94 -8.04 19.73
C GLY A 27 -10.67 -7.77 18.23
N PRO A 28 -10.26 -6.56 17.86
CA PRO A 28 -9.82 -6.26 16.51
C PRO A 28 -8.62 -7.14 16.13
N ALA A 29 -8.56 -7.56 14.88
CA ALA A 29 -7.46 -8.37 14.35
C ALA A 29 -7.09 -7.92 12.94
N CYS A 30 -5.79 -7.76 12.70
CA CYS A 30 -5.21 -7.61 11.37
C CYS A 30 -4.47 -8.90 11.02
N VAL A 31 -4.84 -9.51 9.89
CA VAL A 31 -4.26 -10.77 9.43
C VAL A 31 -3.65 -10.57 8.07
N VAL A 32 -2.34 -10.80 7.94
CA VAL A 32 -1.61 -10.68 6.68
C VAL A 32 -1.20 -12.07 6.21
N SER A 33 -1.51 -12.42 4.97
CA SER A 33 -1.18 -13.72 4.39
C SER A 33 -0.88 -13.59 2.91
N SER A 34 0.10 -14.34 2.43
CA SER A 34 0.39 -14.48 1.00
C SER A 34 -0.52 -15.50 0.30
N LYS A 35 -1.35 -16.24 1.07
CA LYS A 35 -2.27 -17.26 0.57
C LYS A 35 -3.70 -16.95 1.00
N ASP A 36 -4.66 -17.34 0.19
CA ASP A 36 -6.08 -17.12 0.44
C ASP A 36 -6.73 -18.12 1.40
N ASP A 37 -6.08 -19.24 1.71
CA ASP A 37 -6.58 -20.27 2.62
C ASP A 37 -6.88 -19.71 4.03
N LEU A 38 -6.00 -18.84 4.55
CA LEU A 38 -6.22 -18.19 5.84
C LEU A 38 -7.39 -17.21 5.79
N MET A 39 -7.51 -16.46 4.70
CA MET A 39 -8.64 -15.56 4.47
C MET A 39 -9.96 -16.34 4.49
N GLN A 40 -10.07 -17.41 3.73
CA GLN A 40 -11.30 -18.23 3.70
C GLN A 40 -11.63 -18.81 5.08
N LEU A 41 -10.64 -19.42 5.76
CA LEU A 41 -10.84 -20.02 7.06
C LEU A 41 -11.28 -19.03 8.15
N VAL A 42 -10.76 -17.80 8.12
CA VAL A 42 -11.04 -16.78 9.13
C VAL A 42 -12.30 -16.01 8.78
N MET A 43 -12.42 -15.53 7.53
CA MET A 43 -13.51 -14.65 7.12
C MET A 43 -14.89 -15.34 7.13
N GLU A 44 -14.95 -16.64 6.89
CA GLU A 44 -16.21 -17.38 6.97
C GLU A 44 -16.68 -17.62 8.42
N ARG A 45 -15.76 -17.71 9.37
CA ARG A 45 -16.03 -18.16 10.74
C ARG A 45 -16.01 -17.06 11.78
N ARG A 46 -15.38 -15.93 11.46
CA ARG A 46 -15.28 -14.82 12.40
C ARG A 46 -16.57 -13.98 12.40
N TYR A 47 -17.07 -13.68 13.59
CA TYR A 47 -18.22 -12.78 13.77
C TYR A 47 -17.79 -11.30 13.71
N GLY A 48 -18.75 -10.43 13.37
CA GLY A 48 -18.57 -8.98 13.32
C GLY A 48 -18.15 -8.45 11.94
N PRO A 49 -17.85 -7.15 11.85
CA PRO A 49 -17.42 -6.52 10.61
C PRO A 49 -16.11 -7.13 10.10
N ARG A 50 -16.06 -7.42 8.82
CA ARG A 50 -14.89 -8.03 8.17
C ARG A 50 -14.56 -7.25 6.92
N ALA A 51 -13.30 -6.87 6.80
CA ALA A 51 -12.80 -6.14 5.64
C ALA A 51 -11.56 -6.84 5.08
N LEU A 52 -11.37 -6.73 3.78
CA LEU A 52 -10.26 -7.36 3.06
C LEU A 52 -9.65 -6.35 2.09
N ILE A 53 -8.33 -6.22 2.14
CA ILE A 53 -7.52 -5.59 1.08
C ILE A 53 -6.88 -6.73 0.30
N ASP A 54 -7.28 -6.93 -0.94
CA ASP A 54 -6.74 -7.97 -1.81
C ASP A 54 -5.74 -7.35 -2.79
N LEU A 55 -4.47 -7.68 -2.60
CA LEU A 55 -3.36 -7.19 -3.42
C LEU A 55 -3.03 -8.12 -4.60
N ARG A 56 -3.80 -9.19 -4.80
CA ARG A 56 -3.57 -10.12 -5.92
C ARG A 56 -4.10 -9.51 -7.23
N PRO A 57 -3.42 -9.74 -8.36
CA PRO A 57 -3.84 -9.22 -9.67
C PRO A 57 -5.00 -10.04 -10.26
N ILE A 58 -6.13 -10.12 -9.57
CA ILE A 58 -7.32 -10.90 -9.99
C ILE A 58 -8.38 -9.94 -10.51
N LYS A 59 -8.87 -10.17 -11.73
CA LYS A 59 -9.84 -9.27 -12.38
C LYS A 59 -11.24 -9.26 -11.76
N SER A 60 -11.67 -10.34 -11.13
CA SER A 60 -13.01 -10.45 -10.53
C SER A 60 -12.95 -11.40 -9.34
N PRO A 61 -12.39 -10.96 -8.20
CA PRO A 61 -12.28 -11.82 -7.03
C PRO A 61 -13.65 -12.06 -6.42
N VAL A 62 -13.88 -13.31 -5.99
CA VAL A 62 -15.07 -13.68 -5.22
C VAL A 62 -14.68 -13.78 -3.75
N TYR A 63 -15.37 -13.06 -2.90
CA TYR A 63 -15.12 -13.03 -1.47
C TYR A 63 -16.24 -13.74 -0.69
N PRO A 64 -15.96 -14.26 0.52
CA PRO A 64 -16.98 -14.81 1.38
C PRO A 64 -18.07 -13.80 1.70
N HIS A 65 -19.29 -14.28 1.92
CA HIS A 65 -20.44 -13.43 2.23
C HIS A 65 -20.18 -12.57 3.48
N GLY A 66 -20.55 -11.29 3.41
CA GLY A 66 -20.38 -10.35 4.52
C GLY A 66 -18.97 -9.84 4.73
N VAL A 67 -18.09 -10.04 3.76
CA VAL A 67 -16.74 -9.41 3.72
C VAL A 67 -16.82 -8.17 2.84
N THR A 68 -16.36 -7.02 3.36
CA THR A 68 -16.24 -5.77 2.61
C THR A 68 -14.87 -5.71 1.95
N ALA A 69 -14.85 -5.64 0.63
CA ALA A 69 -13.61 -5.36 -0.08
C ALA A 69 -13.25 -3.88 0.09
N LEU A 70 -12.01 -3.62 0.48
CA LEU A 70 -11.45 -2.28 0.62
C LEU A 70 -10.31 -2.10 -0.39
N SER A 71 -10.21 -0.90 -0.93
CA SER A 71 -9.02 -0.42 -1.60
C SER A 71 -8.29 0.56 -0.70
N PHE A 72 -6.98 0.60 -0.83
CA PHE A 72 -6.13 1.57 -0.13
C PHE A 72 -5.43 2.45 -1.16
N ASP A 73 -5.62 3.75 -1.01
CA ASP A 73 -4.91 4.77 -1.78
C ASP A 73 -4.14 5.66 -0.80
N PRO A 74 -2.81 5.63 -0.80
CA PRO A 74 -2.00 6.39 0.15
C PRO A 74 -2.13 7.90 -0.03
N THR A 75 -2.59 8.38 -1.19
CA THR A 75 -2.73 9.82 -1.46
C THR A 75 -3.89 10.46 -0.70
N VAL A 76 -4.90 9.67 -0.32
CA VAL A 76 -6.14 10.16 0.31
C VAL A 76 -5.88 10.76 1.71
N SER A 77 -4.88 10.26 2.42
CA SER A 77 -4.55 10.71 3.78
C SER A 77 -3.52 11.83 3.83
N ILE A 78 -3.05 12.33 2.68
CA ILE A 78 -2.02 13.35 2.61
C ILE A 78 -2.65 14.74 2.71
N ASP A 79 -2.37 15.44 3.82
CA ASP A 79 -2.87 16.79 4.09
C ASP A 79 -1.79 17.86 3.91
N SER A 80 -0.52 17.46 3.85
CA SER A 80 0.61 18.39 3.77
C SER A 80 1.78 17.83 2.94
N PRO A 81 2.66 18.70 2.42
CA PRO A 81 3.88 18.27 1.76
C PRO A 81 4.80 17.41 2.66
N ALA A 82 4.80 17.67 3.97
CA ALA A 82 5.60 16.90 4.92
C ALA A 82 5.10 15.45 5.07
N GLU A 83 3.78 15.27 5.09
CA GLU A 83 3.18 13.93 5.08
C GLU A 83 3.43 13.20 3.75
N ALA A 84 3.35 13.92 2.62
CA ALA A 84 3.68 13.35 1.33
C ALA A 84 5.13 12.82 1.30
N LEU A 85 6.08 13.55 1.91
CA LEU A 85 7.46 13.09 2.03
C LEU A 85 7.57 11.84 2.90
N THR A 86 6.88 11.80 4.03
CA THR A 86 6.85 10.62 4.91
C THR A 86 6.29 9.39 4.19
N VAL A 87 5.23 9.56 3.41
CA VAL A 87 4.64 8.47 2.60
C VAL A 87 5.61 8.03 1.50
N ALA A 88 6.26 8.97 0.81
CA ALA A 88 7.26 8.67 -0.22
C ALA A 88 8.43 7.86 0.36
N GLU A 89 9.01 8.28 1.48
CA GLU A 89 10.07 7.57 2.17
C GLU A 89 9.64 6.17 2.59
N THR A 90 8.41 6.03 3.09
CA THR A 90 7.86 4.72 3.46
C THR A 90 7.74 3.79 2.25
N ILE A 91 7.24 4.28 1.10
CA ILE A 91 7.14 3.50 -0.13
C ILE A 91 8.54 3.06 -0.59
N MET A 92 9.52 3.97 -0.57
CA MET A 92 10.89 3.67 -0.96
C MET A 92 11.53 2.61 -0.04
N GLN A 93 11.37 2.73 1.28
CA GLN A 93 11.84 1.73 2.24
C GLN A 93 11.19 0.36 2.05
N MET A 94 9.89 0.32 1.74
CA MET A 94 9.19 -0.93 1.49
C MET A 94 9.66 -1.61 0.19
N SER A 95 10.09 -0.85 -0.80
CA SER A 95 10.59 -1.39 -2.07
C SER A 95 11.90 -2.18 -1.88
N THR A 96 12.76 -1.74 -0.97
CA THR A 96 14.04 -2.41 -0.67
C THR A 96 13.87 -3.69 0.14
N VAL A 97 12.89 -3.72 1.04
CA VAL A 97 12.58 -4.92 1.86
C VAL A 97 12.09 -6.09 0.99
N GLY A 98 11.43 -5.79 -0.13
CA GLY A 98 10.90 -6.82 -1.05
C GLY A 98 11.95 -7.50 -1.94
N LEU A 99 13.12 -6.90 -2.11
CA LEU A 99 14.15 -7.39 -3.05
C LEU A 99 15.08 -8.47 -2.47
N GLY A 100 14.86 -8.91 -1.23
CA GLY A 100 15.61 -9.99 -0.59
C GLY A 100 17.07 -9.59 -0.24
N SER A 101 17.56 -10.07 0.87
CA SER A 101 18.89 -9.82 1.42
C SER A 101 20.05 -10.48 0.63
N GLY A 102 19.95 -10.54 -0.69
CA GLY A 102 20.94 -11.12 -1.59
C GLY A 102 21.57 -10.13 -2.58
N ALA A 103 21.08 -8.91 -2.64
CA ALA A 103 21.81 -7.87 -3.36
C ALA A 103 22.88 -7.33 -2.41
N ASP A 104 24.15 -7.53 -2.76
CA ASP A 104 25.25 -6.78 -2.18
C ASP A 104 24.81 -5.32 -2.10
N GLN A 105 24.80 -4.79 -0.88
CA GLN A 105 24.45 -3.41 -0.63
C GLN A 105 25.42 -2.53 -1.40
N VAL A 106 25.02 -2.15 -2.59
CA VAL A 106 25.71 -1.07 -3.29
C VAL A 106 25.44 0.17 -2.42
N SER A 107 26.49 0.72 -1.86
CA SER A 107 26.44 1.91 -1.01
C SER A 107 25.80 3.13 -1.69
N ASP A 108 25.59 3.05 -2.98
CA ASP A 108 24.91 4.05 -3.81
C ASP A 108 23.37 3.99 -3.73
N GLY A 109 22.77 2.88 -3.29
CA GLY A 109 21.30 2.74 -3.19
C GLY A 109 20.67 3.81 -2.31
N GLY A 110 21.26 4.12 -1.17
CA GLY A 110 20.77 5.14 -0.25
C GLY A 110 20.75 6.56 -0.81
N ILE A 111 21.68 6.89 -1.74
CA ILE A 111 21.71 8.20 -2.40
C ILE A 111 20.57 8.33 -3.40
N TRP A 112 20.34 7.32 -4.21
CA TRP A 112 19.23 7.30 -5.18
C TRP A 112 17.86 7.31 -4.49
N GLU A 113 17.70 6.58 -3.41
CA GLU A 113 16.48 6.60 -2.60
C GLU A 113 16.18 7.98 -2.04
N SER A 114 17.18 8.64 -1.45
CA SER A 114 17.03 9.98 -0.89
C SER A 114 16.72 11.03 -1.97
N GLN A 115 17.27 10.90 -3.17
CA GLN A 115 17.00 11.80 -4.29
C GLN A 115 15.64 11.55 -4.93
N ALA A 116 15.15 10.32 -4.96
CA ALA A 116 13.85 9.98 -5.53
C ALA A 116 12.67 10.31 -4.61
N ALA A 117 12.89 10.37 -3.30
CA ALA A 117 11.82 10.64 -2.33
C ALA A 117 11.18 12.03 -2.52
N GLY A 118 11.98 13.05 -2.81
CA GLY A 118 11.47 14.40 -3.05
C GLY A 118 10.52 14.50 -4.26
N PRO A 119 10.93 14.10 -5.46
CA PRO A 119 10.06 14.04 -6.63
C PRO A 119 8.82 13.18 -6.41
N LEU A 120 8.95 11.99 -5.80
CA LEU A 120 7.81 11.13 -5.48
C LEU A 120 6.84 11.83 -4.52
N ALA A 121 7.34 12.51 -3.49
CA ALA A 121 6.52 13.29 -2.57
C ALA A 121 5.74 14.40 -3.27
N ALA A 122 6.36 15.09 -4.24
CA ALA A 122 5.67 16.10 -5.04
C ALA A 122 4.51 15.50 -5.85
N PHE A 123 4.69 14.34 -6.47
CA PHE A 123 3.62 13.64 -7.18
C PHE A 123 2.50 13.18 -6.23
N LEU A 124 2.85 12.62 -5.09
CA LEU A 124 1.89 12.18 -4.09
C LEU A 124 1.08 13.35 -3.54
N TYR A 125 1.73 14.47 -3.25
CA TYR A 125 1.05 15.68 -2.81
C TYR A 125 0.14 16.25 -3.91
N ALA A 126 0.62 16.36 -5.14
CA ALA A 126 -0.18 16.81 -6.28
C ALA A 126 -1.43 15.94 -6.52
N ALA A 127 -1.32 14.64 -6.25
CA ALA A 127 -2.43 13.69 -6.38
C ALA A 127 -3.38 13.67 -5.17
N SER A 128 -3.03 14.32 -4.07
CA SER A 128 -3.80 14.32 -2.84
C SER A 128 -5.02 15.25 -2.91
N PRO A 129 -6.02 15.04 -2.05
CA PRO A 129 -7.12 15.97 -1.88
C PRO A 129 -6.68 17.38 -1.47
N ALA A 130 -5.57 17.51 -0.72
CA ALA A 130 -5.05 18.78 -0.24
C ALA A 130 -4.57 19.70 -1.37
N ALA A 131 -4.00 19.17 -2.45
CA ALA A 131 -3.57 19.94 -3.62
C ALA A 131 -4.73 20.23 -4.59
N SER A 132 -5.87 19.57 -4.43
CA SER A 132 -7.02 19.70 -5.34
C SER A 132 -7.91 20.86 -4.95
N LEU A 133 -8.32 21.68 -5.94
CA LEU A 133 -9.29 22.76 -5.73
C LEU A 133 -10.68 22.27 -5.28
N ASN A 134 -11.03 21.04 -5.64
CA ASN A 134 -12.34 20.46 -5.38
C ASN A 134 -12.33 19.49 -4.18
N GLY A 135 -11.21 19.36 -3.47
CA GLY A 135 -11.05 18.41 -2.37
C GLY A 135 -11.06 16.93 -2.81
N ASN A 136 -11.10 16.66 -4.10
CA ASN A 136 -11.01 15.31 -4.66
C ASN A 136 -9.58 15.06 -5.15
N GLY A 137 -8.88 14.13 -4.55
CA GLY A 137 -7.55 13.73 -5.00
C GLY A 137 -7.60 13.05 -6.38
N LEU A 138 -6.48 13.08 -7.09
CA LEU A 138 -6.29 12.37 -8.36
C LEU A 138 -5.93 10.90 -8.16
N GLY A 139 -5.45 10.54 -6.98
CA GLY A 139 -5.17 9.18 -6.56
C GLY A 139 -3.86 8.61 -7.09
N MET A 140 -3.50 7.44 -6.58
CA MET A 140 -2.24 6.76 -6.91
C MET A 140 -2.15 6.36 -8.39
N SER A 141 -3.26 6.08 -9.06
CA SER A 141 -3.26 5.78 -10.50
C SER A 141 -2.76 6.94 -11.35
N TRP A 142 -3.07 8.17 -10.94
CA TRP A 142 -2.54 9.37 -11.57
C TRP A 142 -1.02 9.48 -11.35
N VAL A 143 -0.54 9.22 -10.11
CA VAL A 143 0.90 9.23 -9.78
C VAL A 143 1.67 8.27 -10.68
N LEU A 144 1.20 7.03 -10.82
CA LEU A 144 1.85 6.02 -11.67
C LEU A 144 1.96 6.45 -13.14
N THR A 145 0.95 7.16 -13.64
CA THR A 145 1.00 7.69 -15.02
C THR A 145 1.91 8.91 -15.13
N ALA A 146 1.90 9.76 -14.11
CA ALA A 146 2.62 11.03 -14.13
C ALA A 146 4.15 10.86 -14.02
N VAL A 147 4.63 9.86 -13.31
CA VAL A 147 6.06 9.57 -13.14
C VAL A 147 6.76 9.35 -14.47
N ASP A 148 6.09 8.69 -15.42
CA ASP A 148 6.66 8.35 -16.73
C ASP A 148 6.60 9.51 -17.73
N ASN A 149 5.79 10.55 -17.47
CA ASN A 149 5.59 11.67 -18.38
C ASN A 149 6.39 12.90 -17.94
N ILE A 150 7.60 13.04 -18.46
CA ILE A 150 8.54 14.11 -18.13
C ILE A 150 8.40 15.36 -19.03
N ASP A 151 7.45 15.39 -19.96
CA ASP A 151 7.28 16.49 -20.90
C ASP A 151 6.86 17.79 -20.17
N PRO A 152 7.67 18.85 -20.18
CA PRO A 152 7.43 20.06 -19.41
C PRO A 152 6.30 20.95 -20.00
N GLU A 153 5.83 20.67 -21.21
CA GLU A 153 4.82 21.47 -21.89
C GLU A 153 3.42 20.84 -21.83
N LYS A 154 3.29 19.59 -21.36
CA LYS A 154 2.02 18.88 -21.28
C LYS A 154 1.34 19.07 -19.92
N PHE A 155 0.51 20.10 -19.82
CA PHE A 155 -0.28 20.40 -18.62
C PHE A 155 -1.65 19.71 -18.58
N ASP A 156 -2.11 19.17 -19.70
CA ASP A 156 -3.42 18.52 -19.87
C ASP A 156 -3.40 17.02 -19.59
N THR A 157 -2.22 16.45 -19.42
CA THR A 157 -2.01 15.02 -19.12
C THR A 157 -1.25 14.83 -17.81
N PRO A 158 -1.46 13.69 -17.10
CA PRO A 158 -0.66 13.36 -15.92
C PRO A 158 0.84 13.44 -16.24
N GLY A 159 1.58 14.23 -15.47
CA GLY A 159 3.00 14.43 -15.72
C GLY A 159 3.65 15.46 -14.80
N TRP A 160 4.94 15.69 -15.01
CA TRP A 160 5.74 16.62 -14.23
C TRP A 160 5.23 18.06 -14.31
N ALA A 161 4.83 18.52 -15.49
CA ALA A 161 4.28 19.86 -15.68
C ALA A 161 2.99 20.06 -14.88
N GLN A 162 2.08 19.09 -14.93
CA GLN A 162 0.83 19.15 -14.18
C GLN A 162 1.07 19.06 -12.66
N ALA A 163 2.00 18.19 -12.20
CA ALA A 163 2.38 18.10 -10.80
C ALA A 163 2.91 19.43 -10.27
N ALA A 164 3.83 20.06 -11.01
CA ALA A 164 4.38 21.37 -10.64
C ALA A 164 3.28 22.43 -10.52
N ALA A 165 2.34 22.48 -11.46
CA ALA A 165 1.22 23.42 -11.43
C ALA A 165 0.29 23.21 -10.23
N LEU A 166 0.09 21.96 -9.80
CA LEU A 166 -0.72 21.63 -8.62
C LEU A 166 -0.01 21.97 -7.31
N CYS A 167 1.31 21.79 -7.23
CA CYS A 167 2.09 22.11 -6.04
C CYS A 167 2.29 23.62 -5.81
N HIS A 168 2.11 24.47 -6.82
CA HIS A 168 2.28 25.93 -6.71
C HIS A 168 1.02 26.68 -6.28
N LYS A 169 -0.06 25.98 -5.96
CA LYS A 169 -1.32 26.56 -5.45
C LYS A 169 -1.34 26.64 -3.94
#